data_376fd056c179be354538874c4910fbac
#
_entry.id   376fd056c179be354538874c4910fbac
#
_cell.length_a   1.000
_cell.length_b   1.000
_cell.length_c   1.000
_cell.angle_alpha   90.00
_cell.angle_beta   90.00
_cell.angle_gamma   90.00
#
_symmetry.space_group_name_H-M   'P 1'
#
loop_
_entity.id
_entity.type
_entity.pdbx_description
1 polymer ?
#
loop_
_entity_poly.entity_id
_entity_poly.type
_entity_poly.pdbx_seq_one_letter_code
_entity_poly.pdbx_strand_id
1 'polypeptide(L)'
;DGAGAVILQRTEEENVGIIATNTVCDNAEELNYLECSKTLNPTAEDQDKLYIRMHGRKIYEYALKNVPAAVKETMDEAGITDEDIDKIIMHQANAKMDHAMVSRLFKLFGKSEYDDAVSPMTIQKLGNSSVATIPTMYDLIAKGEMKGHTFKKGGYIVMGSVGAGM
;
A
#
# COMPACT_ATOMS: atom_id res chain seq x y z
N ASP A 1 -7.35 -12.60 10.25
CA ASP A 1 -7.48 -11.31 10.95
C ASP A 1 -6.11 -10.82 11.37
N GLY A 2 -5.90 -9.49 11.31
CA GLY A 2 -4.65 -8.87 11.70
C GLY A 2 -4.88 -7.53 12.39
N ALA A 3 -3.95 -7.13 13.24
CA ALA A 3 -3.91 -5.83 13.89
C ALA A 3 -2.48 -5.30 13.91
N GLY A 4 -2.32 -4.01 13.82
CA GLY A 4 -1.04 -3.34 13.96
C GLY A 4 -1.17 -2.08 14.80
N ALA A 5 -0.15 -1.81 15.60
CA ALA A 5 -0.05 -0.61 16.41
C ALA A 5 1.37 -0.05 16.32
N VAL A 6 1.47 1.27 16.22
CA VAL A 6 2.73 1.99 16.22
C VAL A 6 2.67 3.14 17.21
N ILE A 7 3.80 3.46 17.81
CA ILE A 7 3.94 4.63 18.70
C ILE A 7 4.76 5.66 17.94
N LEU A 8 4.16 6.84 17.70
CA LEU A 8 4.85 7.98 17.13
C LEU A 8 5.30 8.91 18.25
N GLN A 9 6.56 9.30 18.21
CA GLN A 9 7.15 10.24 19.15
C GLN A 9 7.80 11.39 18.38
N ARG A 10 7.65 12.60 18.89
CA ARG A 10 8.37 13.75 18.36
C ARG A 10 9.87 13.55 18.51
N THR A 11 10.60 13.88 17.46
CA THR A 11 12.08 13.93 17.47
C THR A 11 12.56 15.33 17.07
N GLU A 12 13.71 15.73 17.59
CA GLU A 12 14.43 16.94 17.17
C GLU A 12 15.60 16.59 16.21
N GLU A 13 15.76 15.31 15.86
CA GLU A 13 16.76 14.87 14.89
C GLU A 13 16.31 15.24 13.49
N GLU A 14 17.17 15.90 12.73
CA GLU A 14 16.89 16.25 11.34
C GLU A 14 16.91 15.00 10.44
N ASN A 15 16.02 14.96 9.46
CA ASN A 15 15.89 13.86 8.48
C ASN A 15 15.63 12.47 9.09
N VAL A 16 14.96 12.42 10.24
CA VAL A 16 14.55 11.19 10.92
C VAL A 16 13.04 11.19 11.16
N GLY A 17 12.41 10.04 10.96
CA GLY A 17 10.97 9.86 11.16
C GLY A 17 10.16 9.99 9.87
N ILE A 18 8.95 10.54 9.96
CA ILE A 18 8.08 10.76 8.82
C ILE A 18 8.50 12.06 8.14
N ILE A 19 9.01 11.95 6.92
CA ILE A 19 9.58 13.11 6.19
C ILE A 19 8.49 13.81 5.37
N ALA A 20 7.63 13.05 4.68
CA ALA A 20 6.50 13.58 3.92
C ALA A 20 5.30 12.64 3.99
N THR A 21 4.11 13.18 3.80
CA THR A 21 2.86 12.42 3.75
C THR A 21 1.93 13.00 2.70
N ASN A 22 1.22 12.14 1.99
CA ASN A 22 0.18 12.55 1.06
C ASN A 22 -1.06 11.67 1.26
N THR A 23 -2.23 12.29 1.18
CA THR A 23 -3.51 11.58 1.20
C THR A 23 -4.37 12.10 0.07
N VAL A 24 -4.73 11.21 -0.85
CA VAL A 24 -5.61 11.52 -1.98
C VAL A 24 -6.95 10.82 -1.75
N CYS A 25 -8.04 11.54 -1.94
CA CYS A 25 -9.39 11.01 -1.83
C CYS A 25 -10.20 11.37 -3.08
N ASP A 26 -10.60 10.35 -3.83
CA ASP A 26 -11.49 10.47 -4.99
C ASP A 26 -12.86 9.88 -4.62
N ASN A 27 -13.89 10.72 -4.60
CA ASN A 27 -15.20 10.37 -4.08
C ASN A 27 -16.35 10.69 -5.06
N ALA A 28 -16.07 10.76 -6.35
CA ALA A 28 -17.08 10.96 -7.39
C ALA A 28 -17.62 9.61 -7.90
N GLU A 29 -17.09 9.11 -9.01
CA GLU A 29 -17.49 7.82 -9.55
C GLU A 29 -16.94 6.65 -8.72
N GLU A 30 -15.83 6.89 -8.03
CA GLU A 30 -15.09 5.90 -7.24
C GLU A 30 -15.79 5.51 -5.95
N LEU A 31 -16.72 6.34 -5.46
CA LEU A 31 -17.42 6.14 -4.19
C LEU A 31 -18.00 4.73 -4.03
N ASN A 32 -18.50 4.14 -5.11
CA ASN A 32 -19.16 2.83 -5.09
C ASN A 32 -18.28 1.69 -5.59
N TYR A 33 -16.96 1.89 -5.76
CA TYR A 33 -16.08 0.82 -6.21
C TYR A 33 -15.88 -0.27 -5.16
N LEU A 34 -15.99 0.10 -3.90
CA LEU A 34 -16.01 -0.82 -2.76
C LEU A 34 -17.09 -0.33 -1.78
N GLU A 35 -18.12 -1.13 -1.57
CA GLU A 35 -19.27 -0.76 -0.77
C GLU A 35 -19.78 -1.92 0.10
N CYS A 36 -20.56 -1.60 1.11
CA CYS A 36 -21.32 -2.57 1.87
C CYS A 36 -22.80 -2.41 1.49
N SER A 37 -23.36 -3.38 0.76
CA SER A 37 -24.72 -3.31 0.24
C SER A 37 -25.41 -4.68 0.20
N LYS A 38 -26.73 -4.67 -0.03
CA LYS A 38 -27.52 -5.91 -0.16
C LYS A 38 -27.05 -6.76 -1.33
N THR A 39 -27.30 -8.06 -1.25
CA THR A 39 -26.98 -8.98 -2.34
C THR A 39 -27.70 -8.62 -3.64
N LEU A 40 -27.02 -8.83 -4.77
CA LEU A 40 -27.64 -8.77 -6.11
C LEU A 40 -28.25 -10.11 -6.53
N ASN A 41 -28.04 -11.17 -5.76
CA ASN A 41 -28.62 -12.47 -6.05
C ASN A 41 -30.10 -12.48 -5.64
N PRO A 42 -31.06 -12.50 -6.59
CA PRO A 42 -32.49 -12.45 -6.27
C PRO A 42 -33.00 -13.71 -5.57
N THR A 43 -32.23 -14.79 -5.59
CA THR A 43 -32.56 -16.08 -4.96
C THR A 43 -31.85 -16.33 -3.63
N ALA A 44 -31.12 -15.35 -3.11
CA ALA A 44 -30.47 -15.49 -1.81
C ALA A 44 -31.53 -15.58 -0.71
N GLU A 45 -31.30 -16.46 0.25
CA GLU A 45 -32.21 -16.67 1.41
C GLU A 45 -32.32 -15.44 2.30
N ASP A 46 -31.23 -14.66 2.38
CA ASP A 46 -31.11 -13.49 3.26
C ASP A 46 -30.91 -12.21 2.42
N GLN A 47 -32.02 -11.69 1.89
CA GLN A 47 -32.04 -10.50 1.02
C GLN A 47 -31.64 -9.20 1.75
N ASP A 48 -31.81 -9.15 3.07
CA ASP A 48 -31.56 -7.95 3.86
C ASP A 48 -30.13 -7.86 4.41
N LYS A 49 -29.40 -8.95 4.30
CA LYS A 49 -28.02 -9.00 4.76
C LYS A 49 -27.09 -8.16 3.89
N LEU A 50 -26.19 -7.44 4.55
CA LEU A 50 -25.19 -6.63 3.88
C LEU A 50 -23.93 -7.45 3.59
N TYR A 51 -23.39 -7.26 2.42
CA TYR A 51 -22.18 -7.90 1.94
C TYR A 51 -21.18 -6.85 1.44
N ILE A 52 -19.90 -7.12 1.61
CA ILE A 52 -18.83 -6.33 0.95
C ILE A 52 -18.91 -6.65 -0.55
N ARG A 53 -19.11 -5.61 -1.35
CA ARG A 53 -19.15 -5.68 -2.81
C ARG A 53 -18.03 -4.83 -3.38
N MET A 54 -17.36 -5.36 -4.38
CA MET A 54 -16.19 -4.73 -4.97
C MET A 54 -16.25 -4.79 -6.50
N HIS A 55 -16.10 -3.64 -7.16
CA HIS A 55 -15.84 -3.55 -8.59
C HIS A 55 -14.35 -3.78 -8.86
N GLY A 56 -13.88 -5.02 -8.72
CA GLY A 56 -12.47 -5.38 -8.68
C GLY A 56 -11.64 -4.84 -9.83
N ARG A 57 -12.17 -4.82 -11.07
CA ARG A 57 -11.46 -4.26 -12.23
C ARG A 57 -11.26 -2.75 -12.09
N LYS A 58 -12.29 -2.01 -11.67
CA LYS A 58 -12.20 -0.55 -11.48
C LYS A 58 -11.22 -0.19 -10.36
N ILE A 59 -11.26 -0.93 -9.24
CA ILE A 59 -10.29 -0.75 -8.13
C ILE A 59 -8.87 -1.05 -8.61
N TYR A 60 -8.68 -2.10 -9.38
CA TYR A 60 -7.37 -2.44 -9.94
C TYR A 60 -6.84 -1.32 -10.85
N GLU A 61 -7.65 -0.84 -11.79
CA GLU A 61 -7.29 0.26 -12.69
C GLU A 61 -6.99 1.55 -11.93
N TYR A 62 -7.81 1.86 -10.91
CA TYR A 62 -7.62 3.01 -10.02
C TYR A 62 -6.29 2.92 -9.25
N ALA A 63 -6.04 1.80 -8.58
CA ALA A 63 -4.82 1.61 -7.80
C ALA A 63 -3.56 1.72 -8.67
N LEU A 64 -3.56 1.10 -9.85
CA LEU A 64 -2.43 1.16 -10.76
C LEU A 64 -2.15 2.56 -11.32
N LYS A 65 -3.16 3.41 -11.41
CA LYS A 65 -3.02 4.79 -11.89
C LYS A 65 -2.59 5.72 -10.75
N ASN A 66 -3.32 5.69 -9.66
CA ASN A 66 -3.26 6.75 -8.64
C ASN A 66 -2.21 6.48 -7.55
N VAL A 67 -2.02 5.22 -7.12
CA VAL A 67 -1.06 4.92 -6.04
C VAL A 67 0.38 5.25 -6.45
N PRO A 68 0.90 4.82 -7.62
CA PRO A 68 2.25 5.21 -8.03
C PRO A 68 2.42 6.72 -8.21
N ALA A 69 1.39 7.41 -8.68
CA ALA A 69 1.42 8.86 -8.84
C ALA A 69 1.50 9.59 -7.49
N ALA A 70 0.65 9.19 -6.53
CA ALA A 70 0.67 9.77 -5.19
C ALA A 70 2.00 9.49 -4.45
N VAL A 71 2.55 8.28 -4.60
CA VAL A 71 3.87 7.94 -4.05
C VAL A 71 4.96 8.81 -4.69
N LYS A 72 4.95 8.96 -6.01
CA LYS A 72 5.92 9.80 -6.70
C LYS A 72 5.86 11.26 -6.24
N GLU A 73 4.65 11.81 -6.13
CA GLU A 73 4.41 13.17 -5.62
C GLU A 73 4.96 13.35 -4.20
N THR A 74 4.69 12.39 -3.30
CA THR A 74 5.22 12.42 -1.93
C THR A 74 6.74 12.37 -1.89
N MET A 75 7.35 11.56 -2.77
CA MET A 75 8.80 11.48 -2.88
C MET A 75 9.40 12.78 -3.42
N ASP A 76 8.75 13.40 -4.42
CA ASP A 76 9.18 14.69 -4.96
C ASP A 76 9.11 15.81 -3.91
N GLU A 77 8.05 15.82 -3.10
CA GLU A 77 7.91 16.74 -1.97
C GLU A 77 9.01 16.54 -0.91
N ALA A 78 9.38 15.28 -0.65
CA ALA A 78 10.47 14.94 0.25
C ALA A 78 11.87 15.20 -0.34
N GLY A 79 11.97 15.48 -1.64
CA GLY A 79 13.26 15.64 -2.34
C GLY A 79 14.06 14.35 -2.50
N ILE A 80 13.38 13.18 -2.47
CA ILE A 80 13.99 11.86 -2.61
C ILE A 80 13.75 11.26 -4.00
N THR A 81 14.71 10.46 -4.47
CA THR A 81 14.66 9.78 -5.75
C THR A 81 14.50 8.27 -5.60
N ASP A 82 14.35 7.57 -6.70
CA ASP A 82 14.31 6.10 -6.70
C ASP A 82 15.60 5.44 -6.17
N GLU A 83 16.75 6.14 -6.25
CA GLU A 83 18.04 5.66 -5.76
C GLU A 83 18.15 5.70 -4.23
N ASP A 84 17.34 6.54 -3.59
CA ASP A 84 17.30 6.72 -2.13
C ASP A 84 16.42 5.68 -1.44
N ILE A 85 15.60 4.95 -2.20
CA ILE A 85 14.64 3.98 -1.67
C ILE A 85 15.36 2.74 -1.15
N ASP A 86 15.17 2.42 0.12
CA ASP A 86 15.55 1.11 0.67
C ASP A 86 14.44 0.09 0.54
N LYS A 87 13.22 0.46 0.94
CA LYS A 87 12.05 -0.43 0.87
C LYS A 87 10.79 0.32 0.47
N ILE A 88 9.95 -0.38 -0.28
CA ILE A 88 8.57 0.02 -0.60
C ILE A 88 7.63 -0.97 0.07
N ILE A 89 6.96 -0.56 1.13
CA ILE A 89 6.00 -1.36 1.87
C ILE A 89 4.60 -0.94 1.45
N MET A 90 3.95 -1.78 0.65
CA MET A 90 2.61 -1.50 0.11
C MET A 90 1.54 -2.34 0.80
N HIS A 91 0.32 -1.82 0.83
CA HIS A 91 -0.85 -2.65 1.10
C HIS A 91 -0.92 -3.80 0.08
N GLN A 92 -1.13 -5.02 0.54
CA GLN A 92 -1.10 -6.21 -0.30
C GLN A 92 -2.49 -6.77 -0.53
N ALA A 93 -3.13 -6.32 -1.61
CA ALA A 93 -4.42 -6.83 -2.06
C ALA A 93 -4.26 -8.11 -2.89
N ASN A 94 -3.32 -8.12 -3.83
CA ASN A 94 -2.84 -9.29 -4.55
C ASN A 94 -1.46 -9.02 -5.16
N ALA A 95 -0.62 -10.06 -5.24
CA ALA A 95 0.76 -9.93 -5.67
C ALA A 95 0.94 -9.30 -7.07
N LYS A 96 0.05 -9.60 -8.03
CA LYS A 96 0.14 -9.03 -9.39
C LYS A 96 -0.09 -7.53 -9.39
N MET A 97 -1.05 -7.06 -8.60
CA MET A 97 -1.34 -5.64 -8.49
C MET A 97 -0.18 -4.91 -7.82
N ASP A 98 0.37 -5.49 -6.77
CA ASP A 98 1.45 -4.90 -5.99
C ASP A 98 2.71 -4.74 -6.85
N HIS A 99 3.14 -5.80 -7.55
CA HIS A 99 4.23 -5.71 -8.53
C HIS A 99 3.96 -4.70 -9.64
N ALA A 100 2.72 -4.62 -10.15
CA ALA A 100 2.37 -3.70 -11.22
C ALA A 100 2.40 -2.23 -10.72
N MET A 101 1.99 -1.95 -9.48
CA MET A 101 2.10 -0.62 -8.88
C MET A 101 3.55 -0.19 -8.71
N VAL A 102 4.40 -1.06 -8.15
CA VAL A 102 5.84 -0.78 -7.98
C VAL A 102 6.53 -0.59 -9.35
N SER A 103 6.25 -1.47 -10.32
CA SER A 103 6.77 -1.31 -11.68
C SER A 103 6.37 0.02 -12.32
N ARG A 104 5.13 0.47 -12.11
CA ARG A 104 4.67 1.77 -12.60
C ARG A 104 5.34 2.93 -11.89
N LEU A 105 5.59 2.82 -10.59
CA LEU A 105 6.34 3.84 -9.85
C LEU A 105 7.74 4.00 -10.46
N PHE A 106 8.49 2.91 -10.67
CA PHE A 106 9.82 3.00 -11.27
C PHE A 106 9.80 3.54 -12.71
N LYS A 107 8.74 3.26 -13.48
CA LYS A 107 8.55 3.89 -14.80
C LYS A 107 8.38 5.40 -14.74
N LEU A 108 7.78 5.95 -13.67
CA LEU A 108 7.69 7.40 -13.47
C LEU A 108 9.08 8.04 -13.21
N PHE A 109 10.05 7.24 -12.77
CA PHE A 109 11.46 7.64 -12.70
C PHE A 109 12.27 7.32 -13.97
N GLY A 110 11.61 6.83 -15.04
CA GLY A 110 12.26 6.46 -16.29
C GLY A 110 12.98 5.11 -16.27
N LYS A 111 12.76 4.27 -15.25
CA LYS A 111 13.34 2.93 -15.15
C LYS A 111 12.40 1.90 -15.76
N SER A 112 12.94 0.93 -16.50
CA SER A 112 12.16 -0.20 -17.06
C SER A 112 12.04 -1.37 -16.08
N GLU A 113 12.96 -1.49 -15.15
CA GLU A 113 13.10 -2.59 -14.20
C GLU A 113 13.45 -2.04 -12.81
N TYR A 114 13.22 -2.84 -11.79
CA TYR A 114 13.61 -2.55 -10.40
C TYR A 114 14.04 -3.86 -9.72
N ASP A 115 14.80 -3.75 -8.65
CA ASP A 115 15.19 -4.88 -7.82
C ASP A 115 14.01 -5.32 -6.94
N ASP A 116 13.54 -6.56 -7.10
CA ASP A 116 12.44 -7.12 -6.29
C ASP A 116 12.71 -7.07 -4.77
N ALA A 117 13.98 -7.02 -4.36
CA ALA A 117 14.35 -6.85 -2.95
C ALA A 117 13.89 -5.51 -2.33
N VAL A 118 13.55 -4.53 -3.17
CA VAL A 118 12.98 -3.24 -2.74
C VAL A 118 11.55 -3.39 -2.25
N SER A 119 10.78 -4.33 -2.83
CA SER A 119 9.35 -4.51 -2.56
C SER A 119 9.06 -5.85 -1.90
N PRO A 120 9.23 -5.98 -0.58
CA PRO A 120 8.98 -7.20 0.15
C PRO A 120 7.51 -7.63 0.08
N MET A 121 7.25 -8.93 0.10
CA MET A 121 5.91 -9.51 -0.01
C MET A 121 5.64 -10.51 1.11
N THR A 122 4.46 -10.39 1.75
CA THR A 122 3.96 -11.33 2.77
C THR A 122 2.68 -12.03 2.36
N ILE A 123 2.06 -11.59 1.26
CA ILE A 123 0.73 -12.03 0.84
C ILE A 123 0.63 -13.55 0.62
N GLN A 124 1.71 -14.20 0.19
CA GLN A 124 1.74 -15.66 -0.01
C GLN A 124 1.59 -16.44 1.30
N LYS A 125 1.95 -15.83 2.44
CA LYS A 125 1.91 -16.47 3.77
C LYS A 125 0.77 -15.96 4.63
N LEU A 126 0.52 -14.66 4.60
CA LEU A 126 -0.40 -13.98 5.51
C LEU A 126 -1.72 -13.58 4.82
N GLY A 127 -1.79 -13.68 3.49
CA GLY A 127 -2.93 -13.20 2.73
C GLY A 127 -3.05 -11.67 2.77
N ASN A 128 -4.23 -11.16 2.42
CA ASN A 128 -4.55 -9.74 2.57
C ASN A 128 -5.02 -9.47 4.00
N SER A 129 -4.16 -8.91 4.83
CA SER A 129 -4.46 -8.53 6.21
C SER A 129 -4.96 -7.07 6.35
N SER A 130 -5.39 -6.46 5.25
CA SER A 130 -5.98 -5.11 5.22
C SER A 130 -5.04 -4.07 5.84
N VAL A 131 -5.52 -3.24 6.76
CA VAL A 131 -4.75 -2.18 7.42
C VAL A 131 -3.53 -2.70 8.19
N ALA A 132 -3.54 -3.95 8.62
CA ALA A 132 -2.43 -4.56 9.34
C ALA A 132 -1.24 -4.93 8.46
N THR A 133 -1.37 -4.93 7.12
CA THR A 133 -0.29 -5.35 6.22
C THR A 133 0.99 -4.55 6.41
N ILE A 134 0.89 -3.22 6.39
CA ILE A 134 2.07 -2.32 6.49
C ILE A 134 2.77 -2.46 7.85
N PRO A 135 2.09 -2.30 9.00
CA PRO A 135 2.75 -2.43 10.29
C PRO A 135 3.30 -3.85 10.55
N THR A 136 2.62 -4.90 10.08
CA THR A 136 3.13 -6.28 10.17
C THR A 136 4.42 -6.45 9.37
N MET A 137 4.45 -5.98 8.13
CA MET A 137 5.63 -6.09 7.27
C MET A 137 6.81 -5.30 7.84
N TYR A 138 6.54 -4.08 8.31
CA TYR A 138 7.56 -3.28 8.98
C TYR A 138 8.14 -4.01 10.20
N ASP A 139 7.30 -4.56 11.06
CA ASP A 139 7.70 -5.27 12.28
C ASP A 139 8.56 -6.51 11.94
N LEU A 140 8.13 -7.31 10.97
CA LEU A 140 8.88 -8.50 10.53
C LEU A 140 10.27 -8.16 9.98
N ILE A 141 10.39 -7.07 9.21
CA ILE A 141 11.68 -6.61 8.68
C ILE A 141 12.55 -6.06 9.81
N ALA A 142 11.99 -5.23 10.70
CA ALA A 142 12.70 -4.61 11.80
C ALA A 142 13.24 -5.64 12.81
N LYS A 143 12.50 -6.74 13.03
CA LYS A 143 12.93 -7.85 13.88
C LYS A 143 13.86 -8.85 13.19
N GLY A 144 14.11 -8.71 11.89
CA GLY A 144 14.91 -9.67 11.12
C GLY A 144 14.20 -11.01 10.86
N GLU A 145 12.87 -11.05 11.01
CA GLU A 145 12.04 -12.24 10.80
C GLU A 145 11.64 -12.42 9.33
N MET A 146 11.85 -11.42 8.50
CA MET A 146 11.60 -11.47 7.06
C MET A 146 12.90 -11.79 6.31
N LYS A 147 13.09 -13.08 6.01
CA LYS A 147 14.32 -13.58 5.37
C LYS A 147 14.61 -12.84 4.05
N GLY A 148 15.83 -12.33 3.91
CA GLY A 148 16.29 -11.61 2.72
C GLY A 148 15.95 -10.11 2.72
N HIS A 149 15.28 -9.61 3.74
CA HIS A 149 14.94 -8.19 3.88
C HIS A 149 15.42 -7.62 5.20
N THR A 150 16.11 -6.49 5.13
CA THR A 150 16.56 -5.70 6.29
C THR A 150 16.43 -4.23 5.93
N PHE A 151 16.26 -3.37 6.92
CA PHE A 151 16.34 -1.93 6.69
C PHE A 151 17.79 -1.46 6.72
N LYS A 152 18.15 -0.61 5.77
CA LYS A 152 19.44 0.05 5.73
C LYS A 152 19.40 1.30 6.58
N LYS A 153 20.45 1.53 7.38
CA LYS A 153 20.59 2.77 8.13
C LYS A 153 20.71 3.96 7.15
N GLY A 154 19.83 4.95 7.32
CA GLY A 154 19.77 6.13 6.46
C GLY A 154 19.04 5.93 5.13
N GLY A 155 18.49 4.72 4.87
CA GLY A 155 17.64 4.48 3.72
C GLY A 155 16.20 4.94 3.95
N TYR A 156 15.52 5.35 2.89
CA TYR A 156 14.11 5.76 2.97
C TYR A 156 13.18 4.57 2.78
N ILE A 157 12.13 4.55 3.60
CA ILE A 157 11.05 3.57 3.50
C ILE A 157 9.82 4.28 2.97
N VAL A 158 9.35 3.84 1.82
CA VAL A 158 8.09 4.30 1.23
C VAL A 158 6.97 3.39 1.71
N MET A 159 5.91 3.98 2.25
CA MET A 159 4.73 3.24 2.69
C MET A 159 3.52 3.72 1.91
N GLY A 160 2.79 2.81 1.26
CA GLY A 160 1.63 3.16 0.46
C GLY A 160 0.45 2.23 0.70
N SER A 161 -0.74 2.80 0.77
CA SER A 161 -1.97 2.03 0.93
C SER A 161 -3.08 2.59 0.06
N VAL A 162 -4.00 1.74 -0.31
CA VAL A 162 -5.27 2.10 -0.95
C VAL A 162 -6.39 1.51 -0.11
N GLY A 163 -7.40 2.31 0.13
CA GLY A 163 -8.55 1.91 0.92
C GLY A 163 -9.85 2.46 0.34
N ALA A 164 -10.96 2.21 1.02
CA ALA A 164 -12.27 2.76 0.71
C ALA A 164 -12.94 3.26 1.98
N GLY A 165 -13.83 4.25 1.84
CA GLY A 165 -14.67 4.69 2.95
C GLY A 165 -14.15 5.85 3.77
N MET A 166 -13.47 6.79 3.14
CA MET A 166 -13.28 8.12 3.73
C MET A 166 -14.22 9.13 3.14
#